data_8d885cade6ba7c785ece6b12cfbec762
#
_entry.id   8d885cade6ba7c785ece6b12cfbec762
#
_cell.length_a   1.000
_cell.length_b   1.000
_cell.length_c   1.000
_cell.angle_alpha   90.00
_cell.angle_beta   90.00
_cell.angle_gamma   90.00
#
_symmetry.space_group_name_H-M   'P 1'
#
loop_
_entity.id
_entity.type
_entity.pdbx_description
1 polymer ?
#
loop_
_entity_poly.entity_id
_entity_poly.type
_entity_poly.pdbx_seq_one_letter_code
_entity_poly.pdbx_strand_id
1 'polypeptide(L)'
;LGLKIEDRESAANAEYIAKVPGLAFAEWGPGDMGMSFGYADAHDPPYPTDMDQARLAVKKACDDNGMAFLSSWNDPSLDAEGRLRFLMDWGIKIISGGGEEQAKRGREITGRQMPV
;
A
#
# COMPACT_ATOMS: atom_id res chain seq x y z
N LEU A 1 -1.93 5.22 15.15
CA LEU A 1 -2.86 4.18 14.75
C LEU A 1 -2.81 4.00 13.23
N GLY A 2 -2.79 2.77 12.76
CA GLY A 2 -2.96 2.41 11.36
C GLY A 2 -4.25 1.63 11.15
N LEU A 3 -4.80 1.69 9.96
CA LEU A 3 -6.00 0.96 9.58
C LEU A 3 -5.72 0.04 8.40
N LYS A 4 -6.47 -1.06 8.34
CA LYS A 4 -6.59 -1.90 7.16
C LYS A 4 -7.89 -1.55 6.44
N ILE A 5 -7.78 -1.20 5.16
CA ILE A 5 -8.91 -0.95 4.27
C ILE A 5 -8.91 -2.09 3.26
N GLU A 6 -9.68 -3.12 3.55
CA GLU A 6 -9.57 -4.43 2.89
C GLU A 6 -10.91 -4.97 2.37
N ASP A 7 -11.94 -4.13 2.32
CA ASP A 7 -13.23 -4.48 1.76
C ASP A 7 -13.82 -3.34 0.92
N ARG A 8 -14.82 -3.66 0.11
CA ARG A 8 -15.45 -2.72 -0.83
C ARG A 8 -16.08 -1.52 -0.16
N GLU A 9 -16.69 -1.71 1.00
CA GLU A 9 -17.38 -0.65 1.73
C GLU A 9 -16.37 0.31 2.35
N SER A 10 -15.33 -0.19 3.00
CA SER A 10 -14.27 0.64 3.56
C SER A 10 -13.50 1.39 2.47
N ALA A 11 -13.25 0.77 1.32
CA ALA A 11 -12.62 1.43 0.18
C ALA A 11 -13.50 2.57 -0.38
N ALA A 12 -14.82 2.35 -0.49
CA ALA A 12 -15.75 3.39 -0.92
C ALA A 12 -15.83 4.57 0.07
N ASN A 13 -15.55 4.34 1.34
CA ASN A 13 -15.53 5.35 2.40
C ASN A 13 -14.13 5.86 2.75
N ALA A 14 -13.10 5.51 1.98
CA ALA A 14 -11.70 5.82 2.30
C ALA A 14 -11.44 7.32 2.56
N GLU A 15 -12.11 8.22 1.81
CA GLU A 15 -11.97 9.66 1.99
C GLU A 15 -12.48 10.13 3.37
N TYR A 16 -13.58 9.56 3.86
CA TYR A 16 -14.11 9.89 5.21
C TYR A 16 -13.24 9.28 6.30
N ILE A 17 -12.79 8.03 6.11
CA ILE A 17 -11.91 7.33 7.03
C ILE A 17 -10.60 8.10 7.20
N ALA A 18 -9.99 8.56 6.11
CA ALA A 18 -8.72 9.27 6.15
C ALA A 18 -8.77 10.62 6.90
N LYS A 19 -9.96 11.18 7.12
CA LYS A 19 -10.15 12.44 7.89
C LYS A 19 -10.20 12.21 9.40
N VAL A 20 -10.21 10.97 9.88
CA VAL A 20 -10.27 10.67 11.33
C VAL A 20 -8.95 11.07 11.98
N PRO A 21 -8.97 11.96 13.00
CA PRO A 21 -7.74 12.41 13.65
C PRO A 21 -6.98 11.26 14.32
N GLY A 22 -5.65 11.32 14.26
CA GLY A 22 -4.78 10.34 14.91
C GLY A 22 -4.46 9.10 14.06
N LEU A 23 -4.94 9.04 12.82
CA LEU A 23 -4.54 8.01 11.87
C LEU A 23 -3.22 8.39 11.21
N ALA A 24 -2.23 7.48 11.28
CA ALA A 24 -0.91 7.69 10.71
C ALA A 24 -0.76 7.05 9.32
N PHE A 25 -1.41 5.93 9.10
CA PHE A 25 -1.35 5.21 7.83
C PHE A 25 -2.59 4.34 7.60
N ALA A 26 -2.81 3.98 6.34
CA ALA A 26 -3.72 2.91 5.95
C ALA A 26 -3.00 1.88 5.08
N GLU A 27 -3.36 0.62 5.26
CA GLU A 27 -2.98 -0.49 4.39
C GLU A 27 -4.14 -0.87 3.50
N TRP A 28 -3.85 -1.13 2.23
CA TRP A 28 -4.74 -1.79 1.31
C TRP A 28 -4.25 -3.22 1.09
N GLY A 29 -4.98 -4.19 1.62
CA GLY A 29 -4.62 -5.62 1.53
C GLY A 29 -5.22 -6.27 0.29
N PRO A 30 -4.42 -6.67 -0.71
CA PRO A 30 -4.95 -7.21 -1.97
C PRO A 30 -5.71 -8.52 -1.80
N GLY A 31 -5.30 -9.38 -0.88
CA GLY A 31 -5.96 -10.67 -0.67
C GLY A 31 -7.39 -10.52 -0.16
N ASP A 32 -7.57 -9.82 0.95
CA ASP A 32 -8.89 -9.59 1.55
C ASP A 32 -9.77 -8.70 0.66
N MET A 33 -9.18 -7.69 0.03
CA MET A 33 -9.87 -6.86 -0.95
C MET A 33 -10.36 -7.70 -2.14
N GLY A 34 -9.52 -8.58 -2.67
CA GLY A 34 -9.89 -9.50 -3.75
C GLY A 34 -11.09 -10.37 -3.36
N MET A 35 -11.07 -10.96 -2.17
CA MET A 35 -12.19 -11.74 -1.66
C MET A 35 -13.46 -10.90 -1.54
N SER A 36 -13.35 -9.68 -1.06
CA SER A 36 -14.49 -8.75 -0.95
C SER A 36 -15.09 -8.38 -2.30
N PHE A 37 -14.28 -8.34 -3.37
CA PHE A 37 -14.73 -8.13 -4.75
C PHE A 37 -15.20 -9.42 -5.45
N GLY A 38 -14.99 -10.59 -4.84
CA GLY A 38 -15.31 -11.90 -5.43
C GLY A 38 -14.18 -12.51 -6.27
N TYR A 39 -12.96 -12.03 -6.12
CA TYR A 39 -11.76 -12.52 -6.81
C TYR A 39 -10.86 -13.28 -5.84
N ALA A 40 -11.04 -14.58 -5.73
CA ALA A 40 -10.34 -15.42 -4.74
C ALA A 40 -8.80 -15.43 -4.91
N ASP A 41 -8.31 -15.23 -6.14
CA ASP A 41 -6.88 -15.36 -6.48
C ASP A 41 -6.22 -14.04 -6.90
N ALA A 42 -6.87 -12.89 -6.65
CA ALA A 42 -6.38 -11.59 -7.11
C ALA A 42 -5.47 -10.88 -6.08
N HIS A 43 -4.51 -11.59 -5.47
CA HIS A 43 -3.59 -10.97 -4.52
C HIS A 43 -2.35 -10.33 -5.15
N ASP A 44 -2.01 -10.67 -6.39
CA ASP A 44 -0.89 -10.08 -7.12
C ASP A 44 -1.36 -9.39 -8.40
N PRO A 45 -0.66 -8.36 -8.88
CA PRO A 45 -1.01 -7.71 -10.13
C PRO A 45 -0.80 -8.65 -11.34
N PRO A 46 -1.55 -8.43 -12.45
CA PRO A 46 -2.46 -7.30 -12.66
C PRO A 46 -3.79 -7.50 -11.94
N TYR A 47 -4.24 -6.48 -11.22
CA TYR A 47 -5.52 -6.53 -10.52
C TYR A 47 -6.70 -6.32 -11.48
N PRO A 48 -7.89 -6.90 -11.19
CA PRO A 48 -9.14 -6.51 -11.85
C PRO A 48 -9.36 -5.00 -11.73
N THR A 49 -9.97 -4.41 -12.76
CA THR A 49 -10.09 -2.94 -12.90
C THR A 49 -10.76 -2.27 -11.71
N ASP A 50 -11.86 -2.84 -11.21
CA ASP A 50 -12.59 -2.31 -10.06
C ASP A 50 -11.80 -2.39 -8.76
N MET A 51 -11.06 -3.47 -8.57
CA MET A 51 -10.15 -3.65 -7.45
C MET A 51 -8.97 -2.68 -7.50
N ASP A 52 -8.40 -2.45 -8.69
CA ASP A 52 -7.33 -1.46 -8.87
C ASP A 52 -7.82 -0.03 -8.66
N GLN A 53 -9.05 0.29 -9.09
CA GLN A 53 -9.68 1.58 -8.79
C GLN A 53 -9.87 1.79 -7.29
N ALA A 54 -10.28 0.76 -6.54
CA ALA A 54 -10.37 0.83 -5.08
C ALA A 54 -8.99 1.11 -4.44
N ARG A 55 -7.94 0.43 -4.90
CA ARG A 55 -6.55 0.67 -4.47
C ARG A 55 -6.13 2.12 -4.68
N LEU A 56 -6.38 2.66 -5.87
CA LEU A 56 -6.04 4.04 -6.20
C LEU A 56 -6.85 5.05 -5.39
N ALA A 57 -8.12 4.76 -5.12
CA ALA A 57 -8.98 5.60 -4.28
C ALA A 57 -8.46 5.67 -2.82
N VAL A 58 -8.08 4.54 -2.25
CA VAL A 58 -7.49 4.49 -0.90
C VAL A 58 -6.15 5.24 -0.85
N LYS A 59 -5.29 5.05 -1.86
CA LYS A 59 -4.01 5.78 -1.96
C LYS A 59 -4.25 7.28 -2.05
N LYS A 60 -5.18 7.72 -2.90
CA LYS A 60 -5.53 9.14 -3.03
C LYS A 60 -6.07 9.72 -1.72
N ALA A 61 -6.95 9.00 -1.02
CA ALA A 61 -7.47 9.44 0.27
C ALA A 61 -6.35 9.64 1.31
N CYS A 62 -5.36 8.74 1.32
CA CYS A 62 -4.18 8.88 2.17
C CYS A 62 -3.37 10.13 1.81
N ASP A 63 -3.08 10.33 0.53
CA ASP A 63 -2.27 11.46 0.06
C ASP A 63 -2.95 12.81 0.38
N ASP A 64 -4.24 12.92 0.10
CA ASP A 64 -5.04 14.14 0.33
C ASP A 64 -5.11 14.52 1.82
N ASN A 65 -4.95 13.57 2.73
CA ASN A 65 -5.04 13.78 4.18
C ASN A 65 -3.69 13.65 4.92
N GLY A 66 -2.57 13.58 4.19
CA GLY A 66 -1.24 13.48 4.78
C GLY A 66 -0.94 12.17 5.50
N MET A 67 -1.76 11.14 5.27
CA MET A 67 -1.53 9.79 5.77
C MET A 67 -0.51 9.05 4.91
N ALA A 68 0.25 8.15 5.53
CA ALA A 68 1.06 7.21 4.76
C ALA A 68 0.18 6.09 4.18
N PHE A 69 0.46 5.69 2.95
CA PHE A 69 -0.10 4.45 2.40
C PHE A 69 0.91 3.32 2.61
N LEU A 70 0.48 2.25 3.29
CA LEU A 70 1.24 1.03 3.43
C LEU A 70 0.89 0.09 2.28
N SER A 71 1.88 -0.39 1.58
CA SER A 71 1.70 -1.30 0.45
C SER A 71 2.33 -2.66 0.69
N SER A 72 1.52 -3.69 0.50
CA SER A 72 1.94 -5.09 0.37
C SER A 72 2.02 -5.55 -1.11
N TRP A 73 1.91 -4.60 -2.05
CA TRP A 73 1.98 -4.89 -3.48
C TRP A 73 3.25 -5.65 -3.85
N ASN A 74 3.07 -6.73 -4.59
CA ASN A 74 4.15 -7.59 -5.03
C ASN A 74 3.88 -8.02 -6.47
N ASP A 75 4.73 -7.59 -7.40
CA ASP A 75 4.69 -8.06 -8.78
C ASP A 75 5.77 -9.13 -8.97
N PRO A 76 5.40 -10.39 -9.22
CA PRO A 76 6.35 -11.47 -9.38
C PRO A 76 7.25 -11.34 -10.63
N SER A 77 6.94 -10.43 -11.55
CA SER A 77 7.77 -10.13 -12.71
C SER A 77 8.96 -9.22 -12.36
N LEU A 78 8.94 -8.57 -11.19
CA LEU A 78 9.99 -7.67 -10.74
C LEU A 78 10.89 -8.34 -9.70
N ASP A 79 12.18 -8.03 -9.78
CA ASP A 79 13.09 -8.35 -8.68
C ASP A 79 12.87 -7.42 -7.46
N ALA A 80 13.57 -7.71 -6.37
CA ALA A 80 13.40 -6.96 -5.11
C ALA A 80 13.73 -5.47 -5.26
N GLU A 81 14.73 -5.11 -6.07
CA GLU A 81 15.07 -3.70 -6.29
C GLU A 81 14.06 -3.00 -7.21
N GLY A 82 13.61 -3.64 -8.27
CA GLY A 82 12.59 -3.12 -9.17
C GLY A 82 11.28 -2.86 -8.44
N ARG A 83 10.84 -3.80 -7.59
CA ARG A 83 9.68 -3.62 -6.73
C ARG A 83 9.86 -2.42 -5.77
N LEU A 84 11.00 -2.33 -5.11
CA LEU A 84 11.29 -1.25 -4.17
C LEU A 84 11.24 0.12 -4.87
N ARG A 85 11.90 0.25 -6.03
CA ARG A 85 11.91 1.49 -6.80
C ARG A 85 10.51 1.87 -7.27
N PHE A 86 9.76 0.94 -7.83
CA PHE A 86 8.38 1.17 -8.26
C PHE A 86 7.52 1.74 -7.11
N LEU A 87 7.57 1.10 -5.94
CA LEU A 87 6.80 1.56 -4.78
C LEU A 87 7.25 2.94 -4.29
N MET A 88 8.55 3.21 -4.29
CA MET A 88 9.08 4.51 -3.88
C MET A 88 8.70 5.62 -4.87
N ASP A 89 8.79 5.36 -6.17
CA ASP A 89 8.40 6.30 -7.24
C ASP A 89 6.91 6.60 -7.20
N TRP A 90 6.11 5.62 -6.78
CA TRP A 90 4.67 5.80 -6.52
C TRP A 90 4.37 6.54 -5.20
N GLY A 91 5.37 6.95 -4.45
CA GLY A 91 5.24 7.72 -3.22
C GLY A 91 4.89 6.88 -1.98
N ILE A 92 5.10 5.57 -2.04
CA ILE A 92 4.88 4.67 -0.91
C ILE A 92 5.96 4.89 0.14
N LYS A 93 5.54 5.10 1.39
CA LYS A 93 6.44 5.36 2.52
C LYS A 93 6.60 4.16 3.45
N ILE A 94 5.66 3.24 3.45
CA ILE A 94 5.67 2.04 4.27
C ILE A 94 5.45 0.83 3.36
N ILE A 95 6.42 -0.06 3.31
CA ILE A 95 6.38 -1.26 2.47
C ILE A 95 6.38 -2.47 3.40
N SER A 96 5.40 -3.35 3.26
CA SER A 96 5.38 -4.62 3.97
C SER A 96 6.13 -5.71 3.20
N GLY A 97 6.74 -6.62 3.91
CA GLY A 97 7.59 -7.68 3.33
C GLY A 97 8.99 -7.20 2.94
N GLY A 98 9.79 -8.09 2.35
CA GLY A 98 11.12 -7.80 1.85
C GLY A 98 12.27 -7.93 2.86
N GLY A 99 11.99 -7.98 4.15
CA GLY A 99 12.96 -8.23 5.19
C GLY A 99 14.07 -7.17 5.33
N GLU A 100 15.13 -7.53 6.05
CA GLU A 100 16.21 -6.63 6.43
C GLU A 100 17.00 -6.08 5.24
N GLU A 101 17.30 -6.92 4.25
CA GLU A 101 18.07 -6.51 3.08
C GLU A 101 17.35 -5.45 2.26
N GLN A 102 16.05 -5.60 2.05
CA GLN A 102 15.25 -4.62 1.32
C GLN A 102 15.12 -3.31 2.11
N ALA A 103 14.99 -3.39 3.43
CA ALA A 103 14.99 -2.22 4.30
C ALA A 103 16.34 -1.48 4.25
N LYS A 104 17.45 -2.20 4.26
CA LYS A 104 18.80 -1.65 4.09
C LYS A 104 18.93 -0.94 2.74
N ARG A 105 18.53 -1.60 1.66
CA ARG A 105 18.59 -1.05 0.31
C ARG A 105 17.73 0.21 0.16
N GLY A 106 16.52 0.21 0.75
CA GLY A 106 15.66 1.38 0.78
C GLY A 106 16.30 2.59 1.49
N ARG A 107 17.01 2.36 2.59
CA ARG A 107 17.78 3.42 3.27
C ARG A 107 18.92 3.96 2.42
N GLU A 108 19.66 3.10 1.75
CA GLU A 108 20.74 3.50 0.83
C GLU A 108 20.20 4.42 -0.29
N ILE A 109 19.09 4.02 -0.92
CA ILE A 109 18.47 4.79 -2.01
C ILE A 109 17.96 6.16 -1.50
N THR A 110 17.35 6.20 -0.32
CA THR A 110 16.75 7.42 0.23
C THR A 110 17.72 8.31 1.02
N GLY A 111 18.90 7.81 1.32
CA GLY A 111 19.84 8.49 2.23
C GLY A 111 19.37 8.56 3.69
N ARG A 112 18.31 7.81 4.07
CA ARG A 112 17.81 7.80 5.44
C ARG A 112 18.72 7.01 6.35
N GLN A 113 18.99 7.59 7.52
CA GLN A 113 19.69 6.90 8.60
C GLN A 113 18.68 6.40 9.64
N MET A 114 18.99 5.24 10.24
CA MET A 114 18.21 4.78 11.39
C MET A 114 18.43 5.75 12.55
N PRO A 115 17.37 6.16 13.23
CA PRO A 115 17.52 6.83 14.51
C PRO A 115 18.19 5.84 15.48
N VAL A 116 19.27 6.22 16.05
CA VAL A 116 20.02 5.46 17.08
C VAL A 116 19.59 5.91 18.46
#